data_84e00baff8c9abafd31430ef0a95914c
#
_entry.id   84e00baff8c9abafd31430ef0a95914c
#
_cell.length_a   1.000
_cell.length_b   1.000
_cell.length_c   1.000
_cell.angle_alpha   90.00
_cell.angle_beta   90.00
_cell.angle_gamma   90.00
#
_symmetry.space_group_name_H-M   'P 1'
#
loop_
_entity.id
_entity.type
_entity.pdbx_description
1 polymer ?
#
loop_
_entity_poly.entity_id
_entity_poly.type
_entity_poly.pdbx_seq_one_letter_code
_entity_poly.pdbx_strand_id
1 'polypeptide(L)'
;MIKFSSRMNLLKGSAIRELLALANKPEVLSFAGGMPAPELFPVDKIKAATDAVLEEQGRVALQYSSTNGFEHFRQQIADRMEAKLNIKTSADNILVTSGSQQGLDYSARVFCDKGDVIIIESPSYLGALNAFKACEPNFVAIPTDGDGMIMEELEKVLATTENVKMIYVIPDFQNPSGRTWPLERRKQFMEIVNKYEVPVVEDNPYGELRFEGEYLPA
;
A
#
# COMPACT_ATOMS: atom_id res chain seq x y z
N MET A 1 7.78 -5.00 -36.81
CA MET A 1 8.23 -4.65 -35.45
C MET A 1 6.97 -4.53 -34.57
N ILE A 2 6.89 -5.26 -33.46
CA ILE A 2 5.76 -5.21 -32.52
C ILE A 2 5.81 -3.87 -31.78
N LYS A 3 4.71 -3.13 -31.77
CA LYS A 3 4.57 -1.87 -31.04
C LYS A 3 3.97 -2.13 -29.66
N PHE A 4 4.67 -1.75 -28.60
CA PHE A 4 4.10 -1.74 -27.24
C PHE A 4 3.14 -0.56 -27.04
N SER A 5 2.27 -0.64 -26.02
CA SER A 5 1.42 0.49 -25.64
C SER A 5 2.26 1.69 -25.16
N SER A 6 1.75 2.90 -25.32
CA SER A 6 2.45 4.14 -24.92
C SER A 6 2.88 4.16 -23.46
N ARG A 7 2.05 3.57 -22.57
CA ARG A 7 2.33 3.48 -21.15
C ARG A 7 3.61 2.73 -20.80
N MET A 8 4.07 1.82 -21.68
CA MET A 8 5.33 1.11 -21.48
C MET A 8 6.56 2.03 -21.50
N ASN A 9 6.43 3.20 -22.13
CA ASN A 9 7.51 4.21 -22.12
C ASN A 9 7.70 4.85 -20.73
N LEU A 10 6.68 4.78 -19.86
CA LEU A 10 6.73 5.31 -18.49
C LEU A 10 7.33 4.31 -17.50
N LEU A 11 7.38 3.03 -17.87
CA LEU A 11 7.92 1.94 -17.05
C LEU A 11 9.41 1.77 -17.38
N LYS A 12 10.26 2.46 -16.63
CA LYS A 12 11.72 2.25 -16.71
C LYS A 12 12.13 1.08 -15.82
N GLY A 13 13.19 0.38 -16.20
CA GLY A 13 13.82 -0.64 -15.36
C GLY A 13 14.13 -0.07 -13.96
N SER A 14 13.87 -0.86 -12.92
CA SER A 14 14.08 -0.43 -11.54
C SER A 14 15.57 -0.51 -11.21
N ALA A 15 16.24 0.62 -10.99
CA ALA A 15 17.61 0.67 -10.47
C ALA A 15 17.73 -0.09 -9.12
N ILE A 16 16.65 -0.11 -8.32
CA ILE A 16 16.59 -0.90 -7.08
C ILE A 16 16.73 -2.39 -7.36
N ARG A 17 16.12 -2.90 -8.44
CA ARG A 17 16.23 -4.33 -8.80
C ARG A 17 17.64 -4.73 -9.20
N GLU A 18 18.34 -3.85 -9.89
CA GLU A 18 19.77 -4.06 -10.25
C GLU A 18 20.65 -4.05 -9.00
N LEU A 19 20.39 -3.13 -8.05
CA LEU A 19 21.09 -3.08 -6.77
C LEU A 19 20.80 -4.33 -5.91
N LEU A 20 19.56 -4.80 -5.86
CA LEU A 20 19.19 -6.02 -5.14
C LEU A 20 19.87 -7.27 -5.73
N ALA A 21 20.06 -7.33 -7.05
CA ALA A 21 20.79 -8.42 -7.68
C ALA A 21 22.27 -8.46 -7.26
N LEU A 22 22.89 -7.29 -7.03
CA LEU A 22 24.24 -7.19 -6.47
C LEU A 22 24.27 -7.52 -4.97
N ALA A 23 23.24 -7.13 -4.23
CA ALA A 23 23.12 -7.35 -2.79
C ALA A 23 22.99 -8.83 -2.39
N ASN A 24 22.53 -9.68 -3.30
CA ASN A 24 22.38 -11.12 -3.07
C ASN A 24 23.70 -11.92 -3.16
N LYS A 25 24.83 -11.27 -3.43
CA LYS A 25 26.12 -11.97 -3.45
C LYS A 25 26.62 -12.23 -2.02
N PRO A 26 27.12 -13.44 -1.70
CA PRO A 26 27.53 -13.82 -0.35
C PRO A 26 28.60 -12.91 0.28
N GLU A 27 29.40 -12.27 -0.53
CA GLU A 27 30.49 -11.37 -0.11
C GLU A 27 30.01 -9.92 0.15
N VAL A 28 28.74 -9.60 -0.10
CA VAL A 28 28.20 -8.25 0.04
C VAL A 28 27.37 -8.10 1.30
N LEU A 29 27.76 -7.17 2.16
CA LEU A 29 26.91 -6.68 3.26
C LEU A 29 25.97 -5.60 2.69
N SER A 30 24.69 -5.96 2.55
CA SER A 30 23.70 -5.07 1.97
C SER A 30 22.97 -4.24 3.02
N PHE A 31 22.94 -2.92 2.81
CA PHE A 31 22.06 -1.98 3.53
C PHE A 31 20.95 -1.43 2.62
N ALA A 32 20.76 -2.02 1.43
CA ALA A 32 19.93 -1.44 0.38
C ALA A 32 18.46 -1.88 0.42
N GLY A 33 18.13 -3.02 1.01
CA GLY A 33 16.76 -3.52 1.03
C GLY A 33 16.46 -4.28 2.31
N GLY A 34 15.33 -3.96 2.94
CA GLY A 34 14.83 -4.67 4.11
C GLY A 34 14.22 -6.01 3.70
N MET A 35 15.00 -7.09 3.71
CA MET A 35 14.49 -8.44 3.52
C MET A 35 14.17 -9.05 4.89
N PRO A 36 13.00 -9.72 5.04
CA PRO A 36 12.74 -10.48 6.25
C PRO A 36 13.83 -11.54 6.51
N ALA A 37 14.16 -11.79 7.77
CA ALA A 37 15.13 -12.80 8.16
C ALA A 37 14.62 -14.21 7.80
N PRO A 38 15.27 -14.96 6.90
CA PRO A 38 14.75 -16.24 6.39
C PRO A 38 14.59 -17.30 7.49
N GLU A 39 15.44 -17.26 8.49
CA GLU A 39 15.43 -18.17 9.66
C GLU A 39 14.21 -18.00 10.58
N LEU A 40 13.49 -16.88 10.45
CA LEU A 40 12.28 -16.59 11.23
C LEU A 40 11.00 -17.00 10.50
N PHE A 41 11.08 -17.46 9.26
CA PHE A 41 9.88 -17.94 8.56
C PHE A 41 9.30 -19.16 9.25
N PRO A 42 7.98 -19.18 9.58
CA PRO A 42 7.35 -20.26 10.33
C PRO A 42 7.01 -21.46 9.43
N VAL A 43 8.01 -22.03 8.76
CA VAL A 43 7.84 -23.07 7.73
C VAL A 43 7.06 -24.26 8.25
N ASP A 44 7.39 -24.76 9.44
CA ASP A 44 6.72 -25.94 10.02
C ASP A 44 5.25 -25.67 10.34
N LYS A 45 4.94 -24.44 10.83
CA LYS A 45 3.54 -24.04 11.10
C LYS A 45 2.73 -23.92 9.81
N ILE A 46 3.33 -23.36 8.76
CA ILE A 46 2.67 -23.24 7.44
C ILE A 46 2.42 -24.63 6.86
N LYS A 47 3.40 -25.55 6.95
CA LYS A 47 3.22 -26.93 6.51
C LYS A 47 2.07 -27.60 7.25
N ALA A 48 2.07 -27.57 8.59
CA ALA A 48 1.02 -28.17 9.40
C ALA A 48 -0.38 -27.59 9.08
N ALA A 49 -0.48 -26.27 8.90
CA ALA A 49 -1.74 -25.63 8.51
C ALA A 49 -2.19 -26.06 7.10
N THR A 50 -1.26 -26.20 6.16
CA THR A 50 -1.56 -26.68 4.81
C THR A 50 -2.07 -28.11 4.83
N ASP A 51 -1.41 -28.99 5.55
CA ASP A 51 -1.81 -30.39 5.69
C ASP A 51 -3.23 -30.47 6.28
N ALA A 52 -3.51 -29.74 7.38
CA ALA A 52 -4.84 -29.71 8.00
C ALA A 52 -5.93 -29.24 7.03
N VAL A 53 -5.70 -28.14 6.30
CA VAL A 53 -6.68 -27.63 5.30
C VAL A 53 -6.94 -28.64 4.20
N LEU A 54 -5.90 -29.30 3.69
CA LEU A 54 -6.07 -30.30 2.62
C LEU A 54 -6.79 -31.56 3.11
N GLU A 55 -6.56 -31.99 4.34
CA GLU A 55 -7.24 -33.13 4.95
C GLU A 55 -8.72 -32.83 5.24
N GLU A 56 -9.02 -31.67 5.84
CA GLU A 56 -10.37 -31.33 6.28
C GLU A 56 -11.27 -30.84 5.15
N GLN A 57 -10.75 -30.01 4.24
CA GLN A 57 -11.54 -29.34 3.21
C GLN A 57 -10.82 -29.16 1.86
N GLY A 58 -9.88 -30.05 1.54
CA GLY A 58 -9.04 -29.93 0.34
C GLY A 58 -9.83 -29.73 -0.95
N ARG A 59 -10.99 -30.38 -1.12
CA ARG A 59 -11.83 -30.18 -2.32
C ARG A 59 -12.38 -28.76 -2.43
N VAL A 60 -12.67 -28.10 -1.31
CA VAL A 60 -13.14 -26.72 -1.26
C VAL A 60 -11.97 -25.77 -1.47
N ALA A 61 -10.84 -26.02 -0.78
CA ALA A 61 -9.65 -25.18 -0.86
C ALA A 61 -9.03 -25.11 -2.26
N LEU A 62 -9.16 -26.20 -3.05
CA LEU A 62 -8.63 -26.29 -4.42
C LEU A 62 -9.65 -25.92 -5.50
N GLN A 63 -10.89 -25.56 -5.14
CA GLN A 63 -11.95 -25.19 -6.08
C GLN A 63 -11.93 -23.68 -6.36
N TYR A 64 -12.53 -23.28 -7.47
CA TYR A 64 -12.85 -21.88 -7.72
C TYR A 64 -13.70 -21.30 -6.58
N SER A 65 -13.43 -20.04 -6.21
CA SER A 65 -14.14 -19.34 -5.15
C SER A 65 -14.59 -17.95 -5.62
N SER A 66 -15.15 -17.14 -4.71
CA SER A 66 -15.58 -15.78 -5.01
C SER A 66 -14.40 -14.90 -5.43
N THR A 67 -14.67 -13.96 -6.34
CA THR A 67 -13.66 -12.99 -6.83
C THR A 67 -13.03 -12.17 -5.70
N ASN A 68 -13.82 -11.87 -4.65
CA ASN A 68 -13.36 -11.08 -3.51
C ASN A 68 -12.45 -11.86 -2.55
N GLY A 69 -12.34 -13.16 -2.72
CA GLY A 69 -11.62 -14.05 -1.81
C GLY A 69 -12.56 -14.83 -0.87
N PHE A 70 -12.00 -15.80 -0.17
CA PHE A 70 -12.73 -16.69 0.72
C PHE A 70 -13.43 -15.92 1.84
N GLU A 71 -14.75 -16.06 1.98
CA GLU A 71 -15.56 -15.22 2.88
C GLU A 71 -15.11 -15.28 4.34
N HIS A 72 -14.84 -16.49 4.85
CA HIS A 72 -14.39 -16.64 6.23
C HIS A 72 -13.06 -15.89 6.48
N PHE A 73 -12.13 -15.91 5.52
CA PHE A 73 -10.88 -15.16 5.62
C PHE A 73 -11.12 -13.65 5.59
N ARG A 74 -12.01 -13.16 4.73
CA ARG A 74 -12.40 -11.75 4.68
C ARG A 74 -13.06 -11.29 5.99
N GLN A 75 -13.89 -12.15 6.61
CA GLN A 75 -14.47 -11.86 7.93
C GLN A 75 -13.38 -11.77 9.00
N GLN A 76 -12.41 -12.69 9.03
CA GLN A 76 -11.28 -12.62 9.96
C GLN A 76 -10.47 -11.33 9.79
N ILE A 77 -10.31 -10.84 8.54
CA ILE A 77 -9.66 -9.55 8.29
C ILE A 77 -10.49 -8.41 8.88
N ALA A 78 -11.81 -8.39 8.65
CA ALA A 78 -12.69 -7.36 9.19
C ALA A 78 -12.66 -7.33 10.74
N ASP A 79 -12.76 -8.50 11.38
CA ASP A 79 -12.68 -8.64 12.83
C ASP A 79 -11.33 -8.14 13.37
N ARG A 80 -10.24 -8.45 12.66
CA ARG A 80 -8.90 -7.98 13.03
C ARG A 80 -8.77 -6.46 12.88
N MET A 81 -9.32 -5.86 11.81
CA MET A 81 -9.33 -4.42 11.61
C MET A 81 -10.07 -3.71 12.74
N GLU A 82 -11.21 -4.24 13.18
CA GLU A 82 -11.92 -3.69 14.34
C GLU A 82 -11.10 -3.83 15.62
N ALA A 83 -10.59 -5.03 15.90
CA ALA A 83 -9.89 -5.32 17.16
C ALA A 83 -8.53 -4.60 17.30
N LYS A 84 -7.81 -4.38 16.19
CA LYS A 84 -6.44 -3.82 16.20
C LYS A 84 -6.37 -2.35 15.81
N LEU A 85 -7.22 -1.93 14.88
CA LEU A 85 -7.16 -0.60 14.27
C LEU A 85 -8.40 0.25 14.63
N ASN A 86 -9.37 -0.33 15.33
CA ASN A 86 -10.67 0.29 15.61
C ASN A 86 -11.44 0.72 14.33
N ILE A 87 -11.21 -0.01 13.23
CA ILE A 87 -11.89 0.21 11.96
C ILE A 87 -13.05 -0.77 11.85
N LYS A 88 -14.28 -0.24 11.96
CA LYS A 88 -15.51 -1.04 11.79
C LYS A 88 -15.81 -1.23 10.31
N THR A 89 -15.73 -2.48 9.87
CA THR A 89 -16.01 -2.87 8.49
C THR A 89 -16.67 -4.25 8.45
N SER A 90 -16.97 -4.73 7.25
CA SER A 90 -17.54 -6.07 7.04
C SER A 90 -16.78 -6.81 5.95
N ALA A 91 -16.95 -8.12 5.86
CA ALA A 91 -16.37 -8.95 4.81
C ALA A 91 -16.69 -8.45 3.39
N ASP A 92 -17.82 -7.77 3.19
CA ASP A 92 -18.23 -7.24 1.88
C ASP A 92 -17.36 -6.07 1.41
N ASN A 93 -16.70 -5.38 2.35
CA ASN A 93 -15.77 -4.30 2.05
C ASN A 93 -14.31 -4.76 1.93
N ILE A 94 -14.07 -6.07 1.98
CA ILE A 94 -12.73 -6.66 1.90
C ILE A 94 -12.55 -7.34 0.53
N LEU A 95 -11.49 -6.98 -0.15
CA LEU A 95 -11.01 -7.65 -1.37
C LEU A 95 -9.61 -8.20 -1.11
N VAL A 96 -9.47 -9.53 -1.23
CA VAL A 96 -8.16 -10.19 -1.13
C VAL A 96 -7.44 -10.11 -2.46
N THR A 97 -6.20 -9.61 -2.44
CA THR A 97 -5.37 -9.43 -3.63
C THR A 97 -4.10 -10.27 -3.56
N SER A 98 -3.44 -10.48 -4.70
CA SER A 98 -2.13 -11.13 -4.79
C SER A 98 -1.02 -10.15 -4.39
N GLY A 99 -1.01 -9.78 -3.12
CA GLY A 99 -0.12 -8.76 -2.55
C GLY A 99 -0.59 -7.32 -2.78
N SER A 100 -0.01 -6.39 -2.03
CA SER A 100 -0.36 -4.96 -2.06
C SER A 100 -0.15 -4.30 -3.42
N GLN A 101 0.80 -4.79 -4.22
CA GLN A 101 1.04 -4.26 -5.57
C GLN A 101 -0.20 -4.34 -6.46
N GLN A 102 -0.98 -5.42 -6.35
CA GLN A 102 -2.25 -5.55 -7.07
C GLN A 102 -3.32 -4.60 -6.50
N GLY A 103 -3.37 -4.43 -5.19
CA GLY A 103 -4.26 -3.47 -4.54
C GLY A 103 -3.99 -2.03 -5.00
N LEU A 104 -2.73 -1.64 -5.07
CA LEU A 104 -2.31 -0.34 -5.58
C LEU A 104 -2.68 -0.14 -7.06
N ASP A 105 -2.42 -1.13 -7.91
CA ASP A 105 -2.80 -1.08 -9.33
C ASP A 105 -4.32 -0.93 -9.49
N TYR A 106 -5.11 -1.68 -8.71
CA TYR A 106 -6.57 -1.58 -8.76
C TYR A 106 -7.08 -0.23 -8.25
N SER A 107 -6.48 0.33 -7.19
CA SER A 107 -6.88 1.65 -6.68
C SER A 107 -6.76 2.72 -7.77
N ALA A 108 -5.62 2.76 -8.48
CA ALA A 108 -5.48 3.70 -9.59
C ALA A 108 -6.47 3.44 -10.72
N ARG A 109 -6.71 2.18 -11.09
CA ARG A 109 -7.66 1.84 -12.19
C ARG A 109 -9.11 2.17 -11.87
N VAL A 110 -9.48 2.15 -10.59
CA VAL A 110 -10.86 2.46 -10.16
C VAL A 110 -11.11 3.97 -10.16
N PHE A 111 -10.10 4.77 -9.79
CA PHE A 111 -10.31 6.20 -9.55
C PHE A 111 -9.75 7.09 -10.67
N CYS A 112 -8.77 6.65 -11.45
CA CYS A 112 -7.99 7.53 -12.32
C CYS A 112 -8.08 7.16 -13.79
N ASP A 113 -8.38 8.14 -14.60
CA ASP A 113 -8.16 8.15 -16.04
C ASP A 113 -6.81 8.80 -16.39
N LYS A 114 -6.41 8.70 -17.66
CA LYS A 114 -5.20 9.35 -18.17
C LYS A 114 -5.28 10.87 -18.00
N GLY A 115 -4.27 11.43 -17.34
CA GLY A 115 -4.15 12.86 -17.10
C GLY A 115 -4.79 13.35 -15.81
N ASP A 116 -5.54 12.51 -15.11
CA ASP A 116 -6.04 12.81 -13.77
C ASP A 116 -4.89 12.97 -12.76
N VAL A 117 -5.17 13.59 -11.63
CA VAL A 117 -4.17 13.91 -10.63
C VAL A 117 -4.24 12.95 -9.46
N ILE A 118 -3.08 12.39 -9.10
CA ILE A 118 -2.85 11.67 -7.84
C ILE A 118 -1.94 12.52 -6.96
N ILE A 119 -2.41 12.87 -5.77
CA ILE A 119 -1.58 13.53 -4.75
C ILE A 119 -0.77 12.47 -4.00
N ILE A 120 0.51 12.75 -3.77
CA ILE A 120 1.46 11.87 -3.10
C ILE A 120 2.33 12.64 -2.11
N GLU A 121 2.97 11.96 -1.18
CA GLU A 121 4.03 12.53 -0.33
C GLU A 121 5.32 12.76 -1.13
N SER A 122 6.15 13.70 -0.68
CA SER A 122 7.50 13.91 -1.21
C SER A 122 8.54 13.72 -0.08
N PRO A 123 9.30 12.59 -0.10
CA PRO A 123 9.32 11.48 -1.06
C PRO A 123 8.14 10.51 -0.90
N SER A 124 7.94 9.61 -1.87
CA SER A 124 6.90 8.58 -1.85
C SER A 124 7.40 7.20 -2.29
N TYR A 125 6.63 6.15 -2.01
CA TYR A 125 7.01 4.78 -2.32
C TYR A 125 7.02 4.49 -3.82
N LEU A 126 8.19 4.11 -4.34
CA LEU A 126 8.39 3.87 -5.78
C LEU A 126 7.52 2.74 -6.34
N GLY A 127 7.22 1.72 -5.52
CA GLY A 127 6.35 0.61 -5.93
C GLY A 127 4.94 1.09 -6.26
N ALA A 128 4.37 1.95 -5.41
CA ALA A 128 3.06 2.57 -5.65
C ALA A 128 3.08 3.47 -6.89
N LEU A 129 4.07 4.35 -7.01
CA LEU A 129 4.20 5.22 -8.18
C LEU A 129 4.28 4.42 -9.49
N ASN A 130 4.97 3.28 -9.49
CA ASN A 130 5.08 2.42 -10.66
C ASN A 130 3.76 1.71 -10.99
N ALA A 131 2.97 1.31 -9.98
CA ALA A 131 1.63 0.78 -10.19
C ALA A 131 0.72 1.85 -10.84
N PHE A 132 0.69 3.04 -10.25
CA PHE A 132 -0.17 4.13 -10.70
C PHE A 132 0.16 4.62 -12.12
N LYS A 133 1.44 4.60 -12.53
CA LYS A 133 1.87 4.96 -13.89
C LYS A 133 1.16 4.19 -15.00
N ALA A 134 0.60 3.01 -14.71
CA ALA A 134 -0.19 2.26 -15.68
C ALA A 134 -1.46 2.99 -16.15
N CYS A 135 -1.98 3.91 -15.32
CA CYS A 135 -3.12 4.78 -15.65
C CYS A 135 -2.71 6.12 -16.26
N GLU A 136 -1.41 6.39 -16.45
CA GLU A 136 -0.87 7.64 -17.00
C GLU A 136 -1.33 8.92 -16.25
N PRO A 137 -1.36 8.93 -14.89
CA PRO A 137 -1.78 10.10 -14.13
C PRO A 137 -0.68 11.16 -14.07
N ASN A 138 -1.07 12.36 -13.65
CA ASN A 138 -0.17 13.40 -13.20
C ASN A 138 0.04 13.26 -11.68
N PHE A 139 1.28 13.26 -11.21
CA PHE A 139 1.58 13.27 -9.79
C PHE A 139 1.79 14.69 -9.29
N VAL A 140 1.09 15.06 -8.21
CA VAL A 140 1.35 16.27 -7.45
C VAL A 140 1.90 15.87 -6.09
N ALA A 141 3.16 16.20 -5.85
CA ALA A 141 3.88 15.83 -4.64
C ALA A 141 3.77 16.94 -3.58
N ILE A 142 3.26 16.59 -2.40
CA ILE A 142 3.18 17.49 -1.26
C ILE A 142 4.47 17.38 -0.43
N PRO A 143 5.14 18.47 -0.08
CA PRO A 143 6.29 18.46 0.82
C PRO A 143 5.95 17.83 2.17
N THR A 144 6.95 17.23 2.81
CA THR A 144 6.84 16.65 4.14
C THR A 144 7.81 17.32 5.12
N ASP A 145 7.38 17.42 6.37
CA ASP A 145 8.20 17.86 7.51
C ASP A 145 8.54 16.68 8.45
N GLY A 146 8.89 16.95 9.70
CA GLY A 146 9.14 15.91 10.72
C GLY A 146 7.93 15.03 11.02
N ASP A 147 6.72 15.57 10.85
CA ASP A 147 5.43 14.94 11.17
C ASP A 147 4.69 14.41 9.93
N GLY A 148 5.35 14.37 8.78
CA GLY A 148 4.79 13.84 7.54
C GLY A 148 4.34 14.93 6.56
N MET A 149 3.27 14.69 5.81
CA MET A 149 2.74 15.61 4.80
C MET A 149 2.34 16.97 5.43
N ILE A 150 2.72 18.08 4.80
CA ILE A 150 2.37 19.44 5.26
C ILE A 150 0.94 19.77 4.86
N MET A 151 0.06 20.00 5.84
CA MET A 151 -1.38 20.12 5.62
C MET A 151 -1.76 21.41 4.89
N GLU A 152 -1.08 22.52 5.12
CA GLU A 152 -1.29 23.79 4.43
C GLU A 152 -1.00 23.68 2.93
N GLU A 153 0.03 22.91 2.56
CA GLU A 153 0.37 22.68 1.16
C GLU A 153 -0.64 21.71 0.51
N LEU A 154 -1.10 20.70 1.25
CA LEU A 154 -2.17 19.82 0.78
C LEU A 154 -3.45 20.59 0.48
N GLU A 155 -3.93 21.41 1.43
CA GLU A 155 -5.16 22.19 1.26
C GLU A 155 -5.04 23.18 0.10
N LYS A 156 -3.90 23.86 -0.03
CA LYS A 156 -3.62 24.75 -1.16
C LYS A 156 -3.70 24.03 -2.52
N VAL A 157 -3.10 22.84 -2.61
CA VAL A 157 -3.14 22.03 -3.84
C VAL A 157 -4.56 21.59 -4.14
N LEU A 158 -5.31 21.09 -3.15
CA LEU A 158 -6.71 20.69 -3.33
C LEU A 158 -7.62 21.85 -3.74
N ALA A 159 -7.35 23.05 -3.25
CA ALA A 159 -8.13 24.25 -3.61
C ALA A 159 -7.84 24.78 -5.03
N THR A 160 -6.70 24.44 -5.61
CA THR A 160 -6.24 25.03 -6.89
C THR A 160 -6.03 24.03 -8.02
N THR A 161 -6.11 22.74 -7.73
CA THR A 161 -5.86 21.67 -8.71
C THR A 161 -7.15 20.98 -9.09
N GLU A 162 -7.47 20.99 -10.37
CA GLU A 162 -8.61 20.26 -10.91
C GLU A 162 -8.28 18.77 -11.11
N ASN A 163 -9.33 17.94 -11.17
CA ASN A 163 -9.22 16.50 -11.45
C ASN A 163 -8.34 15.69 -10.48
N VAL A 164 -8.27 16.11 -9.23
CA VAL A 164 -7.68 15.27 -8.17
C VAL A 164 -8.61 14.09 -7.91
N LYS A 165 -8.13 12.87 -8.16
CA LYS A 165 -8.94 11.64 -8.07
C LYS A 165 -8.56 10.76 -6.90
N MET A 166 -7.35 10.91 -6.37
CA MET A 166 -6.87 10.06 -5.30
C MET A 166 -5.71 10.73 -4.55
N ILE A 167 -5.64 10.49 -3.25
CA ILE A 167 -4.48 10.83 -2.41
C ILE A 167 -3.88 9.51 -1.92
N TYR A 168 -2.57 9.33 -2.05
CA TYR A 168 -1.84 8.16 -1.57
C TYR A 168 -0.88 8.56 -0.45
N VAL A 169 -0.99 7.87 0.69
CA VAL A 169 -0.20 8.15 1.90
C VAL A 169 0.28 6.88 2.60
N ILE A 170 1.40 6.99 3.34
CA ILE A 170 1.90 5.98 4.27
C ILE A 170 2.11 6.66 5.63
N PRO A 171 1.08 6.70 6.50
CA PRO A 171 1.17 7.44 7.76
C PRO A 171 2.07 6.80 8.81
N ASP A 172 2.34 5.50 8.74
CA ASP A 172 3.21 4.77 9.67
C ASP A 172 4.50 4.34 9.01
N PHE A 173 5.64 4.80 9.57
CA PHE A 173 7.00 4.43 9.10
C PHE A 173 7.18 4.56 7.59
N GLN A 174 6.78 5.71 7.06
CA GLN A 174 6.73 6.03 5.65
C GLN A 174 7.97 5.57 4.86
N ASN A 175 7.75 4.93 3.75
CA ASN A 175 8.82 4.52 2.86
C ASN A 175 9.01 5.58 1.74
N PRO A 176 10.19 6.28 1.67
CA PRO A 176 11.45 5.91 2.30
C PRO A 176 11.84 6.73 3.54
N SER A 177 11.02 7.67 4.03
CA SER A 177 11.45 8.65 5.05
C SER A 177 11.53 8.08 6.47
N GLY A 178 10.85 6.97 6.76
CA GLY A 178 10.73 6.40 8.11
C GLY A 178 9.82 7.18 9.05
N ARG A 179 9.20 8.26 8.59
CA ARG A 179 8.36 9.14 9.43
C ARG A 179 7.03 8.50 9.77
N THR A 180 6.51 8.84 10.94
CA THR A 180 5.15 8.48 11.37
C THR A 180 4.38 9.75 11.66
N TRP A 181 3.19 9.87 11.10
CA TRP A 181 2.30 11.00 11.34
C TRP A 181 1.74 10.93 12.75
N PRO A 182 1.87 11.98 13.58
CA PRO A 182 1.22 12.04 14.87
C PRO A 182 -0.30 12.16 14.71
N LEU A 183 -1.04 11.83 15.77
CA LEU A 183 -2.49 11.82 15.77
C LEU A 183 -3.12 13.14 15.29
N GLU A 184 -2.56 14.27 15.70
CA GLU A 184 -3.08 15.60 15.30
C GLU A 184 -2.91 15.84 13.79
N ARG A 185 -1.81 15.35 13.18
CA ARG A 185 -1.61 15.44 11.73
C ARG A 185 -2.65 14.58 10.97
N ARG A 186 -2.97 13.38 11.48
CA ARG A 186 -4.02 12.50 10.91
C ARG A 186 -5.40 13.15 10.99
N LYS A 187 -5.74 13.80 12.10
CA LYS A 187 -6.99 14.55 12.26
C LYS A 187 -7.10 15.71 11.27
N GLN A 188 -6.06 16.56 11.18
CA GLN A 188 -6.01 17.66 10.21
C GLN A 188 -6.16 17.16 8.77
N PHE A 189 -5.47 16.06 8.44
CA PHE A 189 -5.60 15.42 7.13
C PHE A 189 -7.04 15.03 6.84
N MET A 190 -7.70 14.34 7.78
CA MET A 190 -9.10 13.91 7.62
C MET A 190 -10.08 15.08 7.50
N GLU A 191 -9.86 16.17 8.24
CA GLU A 191 -10.67 17.39 8.10
C GLU A 191 -10.56 17.98 6.68
N ILE A 192 -9.35 18.04 6.13
CA ILE A 192 -9.10 18.55 4.79
C ILE A 192 -9.70 17.61 3.74
N VAL A 193 -9.41 16.32 3.76
CA VAL A 193 -9.89 15.40 2.71
C VAL A 193 -11.40 15.26 2.70
N ASN A 194 -12.06 15.31 3.87
CA ASN A 194 -13.51 15.29 3.95
C ASN A 194 -14.16 16.55 3.34
N LYS A 195 -13.50 17.71 3.43
CA LYS A 195 -13.96 18.96 2.82
C LYS A 195 -13.95 18.89 1.29
N TYR A 196 -12.98 18.16 0.71
CA TYR A 196 -12.79 18.06 -0.74
C TYR A 196 -13.32 16.75 -1.33
N GLU A 197 -13.80 15.81 -0.52
CA GLU A 197 -14.40 14.53 -0.91
C GLU A 197 -13.49 13.70 -1.85
N VAL A 198 -12.17 13.74 -1.62
CA VAL A 198 -11.19 12.98 -2.42
C VAL A 198 -10.90 11.64 -1.74
N PRO A 199 -10.99 10.50 -2.44
CA PRO A 199 -10.64 9.20 -1.90
C PRO A 199 -9.17 9.13 -1.49
N VAL A 200 -8.92 8.48 -0.34
CA VAL A 200 -7.57 8.24 0.20
C VAL A 200 -7.22 6.77 0.09
N VAL A 201 -6.04 6.48 -0.39
CA VAL A 201 -5.40 5.17 -0.29
C VAL A 201 -4.32 5.26 0.78
N GLU A 202 -4.61 4.70 1.94
CA GLU A 202 -3.65 4.51 3.01
C GLU A 202 -2.95 3.16 2.84
N ASP A 203 -1.63 3.17 2.69
CA ASP A 203 -0.79 1.98 2.60
C ASP A 203 -0.07 1.78 3.95
N ASN A 204 -0.41 0.72 4.66
CA ASN A 204 0.08 0.48 6.02
C ASN A 204 0.78 -0.88 6.16
N PRO A 205 1.96 -1.08 5.55
CA PRO A 205 2.71 -2.31 5.65
C PRO A 205 3.49 -2.44 6.97
N TYR A 206 3.73 -1.34 7.69
CA TYR A 206 4.67 -1.28 8.82
C TYR A 206 4.04 -0.93 10.17
N GLY A 207 2.80 -0.52 10.22
CA GLY A 207 2.17 -0.01 11.44
C GLY A 207 2.23 -0.98 12.62
N GLU A 208 2.14 -2.29 12.34
CA GLU A 208 2.24 -3.34 13.38
C GLU A 208 3.69 -3.69 13.76
N LEU A 209 4.70 -3.18 13.08
CA LEU A 209 6.13 -3.39 13.38
C LEU A 209 6.69 -2.31 14.33
N ARG A 210 5.86 -1.69 15.13
CA ARG A 210 6.24 -0.64 16.06
C ARG A 210 7.04 -1.20 17.22
N PHE A 211 8.25 -0.67 17.45
CA PHE A 211 9.12 -1.04 18.58
C PHE A 211 8.96 -0.11 19.77
N GLU A 212 8.60 1.16 19.54
CA GLU A 212 8.44 2.18 20.59
C GLU A 212 7.22 3.06 20.30
N GLY A 213 6.66 3.65 21.37
CA GLY A 213 5.47 4.50 21.30
C GLY A 213 4.17 3.73 21.20
N GLU A 214 3.06 4.45 21.08
CA GLU A 214 1.71 3.89 21.02
C GLU A 214 1.24 3.67 19.59
N TYR A 215 0.33 2.72 19.41
CA TYR A 215 -0.37 2.53 18.14
C TYR A 215 -1.30 3.72 17.89
N LEU A 216 -1.27 4.23 16.67
CA LEU A 216 -2.13 5.32 16.24
C LEU A 216 -3.26 4.76 15.35
N PRO A 217 -4.47 5.36 15.39
CA PRO A 217 -5.55 4.97 14.49
C PRO A 217 -5.18 5.29 13.03
N ALA A 218 -5.75 4.49 12.12
CA ALA A 218 -5.66 4.72 10.67
C ALA A 218 -6.47 5.96 10.28
#